data_cae2901d0c0ded33eb09885d08bd92da
#
_entry.id   cae2901d0c0ded33eb09885d08bd92da
#
_cell.length_a   1.000
_cell.length_b   1.000
_cell.length_c   1.000
_cell.angle_alpha   90.00
_cell.angle_beta   90.00
_cell.angle_gamma   90.00
#
_symmetry.space_group_name_H-M   'P 1'
#
loop_
_entity.id
_entity.type
_entity.pdbx_description
1 polymer ?
#
loop_
_entity_poly.entity_id
_entity_poly.type
_entity_poly.pdbx_seq_one_letter_code
_entity_poly.pdbx_strand_id
1 'polypeptide(L)'
;MSALIVAPQVIVGLLAPWVGRTANTWGRRPLLLIGLGVVPIRAAFFALTADPALLVVVQMLDGLSGATLGVLTTLVIADLAKGTGRFNLAQGLVGAVSGIGASFSTSMSGLVVEKFGYTAGFLSVTTVGLMAVAILWMFMPETKQSALQLQIPQTGPSGSER
;
A
#
# COMPACT_ATOMS: atom_id res chain seq x y z
N MET A 1 16.83 -12.53 -16.15
CA MET A 1 16.70 -12.04 -14.75
C MET A 1 16.31 -10.56 -14.69
N SER A 2 16.86 -9.69 -15.53
CA SER A 2 16.56 -8.23 -15.53
C SER A 2 15.06 -7.89 -15.75
N ALA A 3 14.35 -8.65 -16.60
CA ALA A 3 12.94 -8.42 -16.87
C ALA A 3 12.05 -8.53 -15.62
N LEU A 4 12.36 -9.41 -14.69
CA LEU A 4 11.62 -9.59 -13.44
C LEU A 4 11.74 -8.39 -12.50
N ILE A 5 12.81 -7.61 -12.62
CA ILE A 5 13.03 -6.41 -11.81
C ILE A 5 12.45 -5.17 -12.50
N VAL A 6 12.59 -5.08 -13.82
CA VAL A 6 12.19 -3.90 -14.60
C VAL A 6 10.68 -3.86 -14.83
N ALA A 7 10.04 -5.01 -15.10
CA ALA A 7 8.60 -5.06 -15.39
C ALA A 7 7.72 -4.45 -14.28
N PRO A 8 7.88 -4.77 -12.99
CA PRO A 8 7.12 -4.14 -11.92
C PRO A 8 7.32 -2.62 -11.85
N GLN A 9 8.55 -2.13 -12.08
CA GLN A 9 8.86 -0.69 -12.00
C GLN A 9 8.17 0.11 -13.12
N VAL A 10 8.12 -0.44 -14.33
CA VAL A 10 7.37 0.16 -15.44
C VAL A 10 5.89 0.24 -15.10
N ILE A 11 5.32 -0.82 -14.53
CA ILE A 11 3.91 -0.85 -14.13
C ILE A 11 3.64 0.18 -13.02
N VAL A 12 4.52 0.30 -12.03
CA VAL A 12 4.41 1.34 -10.99
C VAL A 12 4.36 2.73 -11.63
N GLY A 13 5.28 3.02 -12.57
CA GLY A 13 5.33 4.32 -13.25
C GLY A 13 4.05 4.64 -14.05
N LEU A 14 3.49 3.64 -14.74
CA LEU A 14 2.28 3.79 -15.54
C LEU A 14 1.01 3.89 -14.68
N LEU A 15 0.93 3.15 -13.60
CA LEU A 15 -0.26 3.09 -12.74
C LEU A 15 -0.31 4.20 -11.69
N ALA A 16 0.83 4.75 -11.28
CA ALA A 16 0.87 5.77 -10.23
C ALA A 16 -0.05 6.98 -10.50
N PRO A 17 -0.09 7.60 -11.71
CA PRO A 17 -1.00 8.70 -11.98
C PRO A 17 -2.47 8.27 -11.96
N TRP A 18 -2.77 7.05 -12.41
CA TRP A 18 -4.14 6.50 -12.39
C TRP A 18 -4.61 6.21 -10.96
N VAL A 19 -3.76 5.61 -10.15
CA VAL A 19 -4.03 5.37 -8.72
C VAL A 19 -4.28 6.69 -7.99
N GLY A 20 -3.45 7.72 -8.24
CA GLY A 20 -3.63 9.04 -7.64
C GLY A 20 -4.98 9.68 -7.97
N ARG A 21 -5.43 9.58 -9.23
CA ARG A 21 -6.75 10.07 -9.66
C ARG A 21 -7.89 9.29 -9.02
N THR A 22 -7.79 7.97 -9.02
CA THR A 22 -8.82 7.06 -8.47
C THR A 22 -8.93 7.21 -6.95
N ALA A 23 -7.83 7.51 -6.25
CA ALA A 23 -7.83 7.78 -4.81
C ALA A 23 -8.71 8.97 -4.42
N ASN A 24 -8.86 9.95 -5.30
CA ASN A 24 -9.70 11.13 -5.06
C ASN A 24 -11.20 10.83 -5.27
N THR A 25 -11.55 9.83 -6.09
CA THR A 25 -12.94 9.47 -6.40
C THR A 25 -13.47 8.35 -5.50
N TRP A 26 -12.75 7.26 -5.36
CA TRP A 26 -13.20 6.06 -4.63
C TRP A 26 -12.90 6.11 -3.12
N GLY A 27 -11.98 6.99 -2.71
CA GLY A 27 -11.47 7.02 -1.34
C GLY A 27 -10.17 6.22 -1.21
N ARG A 28 -9.50 6.42 -0.07
CA ARG A 28 -8.15 5.86 0.15
C ARG A 28 -8.17 4.47 0.75
N ARG A 29 -9.15 4.20 1.63
CA ARG A 29 -9.29 2.91 2.31
C ARG A 29 -9.50 1.75 1.33
N PRO A 30 -10.49 1.78 0.39
CA PRO A 30 -10.72 0.65 -0.51
C PRO A 30 -9.52 0.38 -1.42
N LEU A 31 -8.85 1.42 -1.91
CA LEU A 31 -7.67 1.24 -2.74
C LEU A 31 -6.49 0.64 -1.96
N LEU A 32 -6.27 1.07 -0.71
CA LEU A 32 -5.24 0.47 0.15
C LEU A 32 -5.52 -1.00 0.43
N LEU A 33 -6.78 -1.37 0.66
CA LEU A 33 -7.18 -2.76 0.84
C LEU A 33 -6.95 -3.60 -0.41
N ILE A 34 -7.22 -3.06 -1.60
CA ILE A 34 -6.93 -3.71 -2.88
C ILE A 34 -5.41 -3.89 -3.04
N GLY A 35 -4.64 -2.82 -2.89
CA GLY A 35 -3.18 -2.87 -3.04
C GLY A 35 -2.51 -3.83 -2.07
N LEU A 36 -2.93 -3.83 -0.80
CA LEU A 36 -2.41 -4.73 0.21
C LEU A 36 -2.92 -6.17 0.01
N GLY A 37 -4.17 -6.34 -0.45
CA GLY A 37 -4.77 -7.66 -0.73
C GLY A 37 -4.09 -8.42 -1.88
N VAL A 38 -3.49 -7.70 -2.83
CA VAL A 38 -2.71 -8.31 -3.91
C VAL A 38 -1.47 -9.05 -3.37
N VAL A 39 -0.88 -8.60 -2.27
CA VAL A 39 0.34 -9.19 -1.69
C VAL A 39 0.14 -10.66 -1.27
N PRO A 40 -0.84 -11.03 -0.45
CA PRO A 40 -1.07 -12.43 -0.09
C PRO A 40 -1.51 -13.28 -1.28
N ILE A 41 -2.29 -12.73 -2.21
CA ILE A 41 -2.70 -13.42 -3.43
C ILE A 41 -1.46 -13.80 -4.26
N ARG A 42 -0.57 -12.84 -4.49
CA ARG A 42 0.68 -13.07 -5.19
C ARG A 42 1.56 -14.12 -4.50
N ALA A 43 1.73 -14.01 -3.18
CA ALA A 43 2.55 -14.96 -2.42
C ALA A 43 1.96 -16.38 -2.47
N ALA A 44 0.65 -16.54 -2.45
CA ALA A 44 -0.03 -17.82 -2.63
C ALA A 44 0.24 -18.40 -4.03
N PHE A 45 0.19 -17.60 -5.09
CA PHE A 45 0.54 -18.04 -6.45
C PHE A 45 1.98 -18.52 -6.55
N PHE A 46 2.93 -17.81 -5.93
CA PHE A 46 4.33 -18.26 -5.88
C PHE A 46 4.51 -19.58 -5.12
N ALA A 47 3.67 -19.84 -4.10
CA ALA A 47 3.71 -21.10 -3.37
C ALA A 47 3.19 -22.30 -4.20
N LEU A 48 2.26 -22.05 -5.14
CA LEU A 48 1.52 -23.09 -5.87
C LEU A 48 2.07 -23.35 -7.27
N THR A 49 2.86 -22.43 -7.85
CA THR A 49 3.28 -22.48 -9.25
C THR A 49 4.79 -22.44 -9.39
N ALA A 50 5.33 -23.36 -10.18
CA ALA A 50 6.74 -23.40 -10.59
C ALA A 50 6.96 -22.97 -12.06
N ASP A 51 5.91 -22.58 -12.79
CA ASP A 51 5.99 -22.18 -14.20
C ASP A 51 6.60 -20.77 -14.33
N PRO A 52 7.76 -20.62 -15.02
CA PRO A 52 8.44 -19.32 -15.15
C PRO A 52 7.59 -18.25 -15.86
N ALA A 53 6.74 -18.63 -16.81
CA ALA A 53 5.90 -17.68 -17.53
C ALA A 53 4.81 -17.10 -16.61
N LEU A 54 4.19 -17.96 -15.80
CA LEU A 54 3.20 -17.54 -14.81
C LEU A 54 3.82 -16.67 -13.71
N LEU A 55 5.03 -16.98 -13.31
CA LEU A 55 5.77 -16.17 -12.32
C LEU A 55 6.01 -14.73 -12.81
N VAL A 56 6.26 -14.52 -14.10
CA VAL A 56 6.38 -13.17 -14.69
C VAL A 56 5.05 -12.41 -14.61
N VAL A 57 3.93 -13.08 -14.94
CA VAL A 57 2.60 -12.47 -14.84
C VAL A 57 2.26 -12.11 -13.38
N VAL A 58 2.55 -13.02 -12.44
CA VAL A 58 2.35 -12.78 -11.02
C VAL A 58 3.23 -11.62 -10.52
N GLN A 59 4.44 -11.47 -11.07
CA GLN A 59 5.33 -10.35 -10.75
C GLN A 59 4.77 -8.99 -11.21
N MET A 60 3.94 -8.96 -12.26
CA MET A 60 3.26 -7.73 -12.67
C MET A 60 2.26 -7.23 -11.61
N LEU A 61 1.66 -8.14 -10.83
CA LEU A 61 0.80 -7.77 -9.70
C LEU A 61 1.58 -7.03 -8.61
N ASP A 62 2.89 -7.26 -8.50
CA ASP A 62 3.76 -6.53 -7.57
C ASP A 62 3.85 -5.04 -7.94
N GLY A 63 3.91 -4.74 -9.23
CA GLY A 63 3.86 -3.36 -9.72
C GLY A 63 2.55 -2.65 -9.36
N LEU A 64 1.41 -3.34 -9.46
CA LEU A 64 0.11 -2.82 -9.04
C LEU A 64 0.07 -2.54 -7.53
N SER A 65 0.49 -3.50 -6.72
CA SER A 65 0.59 -3.35 -5.26
C SER A 65 1.53 -2.21 -4.88
N GLY A 66 2.73 -2.18 -5.47
CA GLY A 66 3.74 -1.15 -5.23
C GLY A 66 3.25 0.26 -5.59
N ALA A 67 2.61 0.43 -6.75
CA ALA A 67 2.01 1.70 -7.17
C ALA A 67 0.92 2.15 -6.18
N THR A 68 0.02 1.24 -5.83
CA THR A 68 -1.11 1.54 -4.95
C THR A 68 -0.62 1.90 -3.55
N LEU A 69 0.20 1.07 -2.93
CA LEU A 69 0.70 1.32 -1.58
C LEU A 69 1.61 2.55 -1.52
N GLY A 70 2.52 2.73 -2.49
CA GLY A 70 3.44 3.88 -2.53
C GLY A 70 2.71 5.21 -2.66
N VAL A 71 1.80 5.32 -3.64
CA VAL A 71 1.04 6.56 -3.87
C VAL A 71 0.09 6.85 -2.71
N LEU A 72 -0.67 5.84 -2.26
CA LEU A 72 -1.67 6.06 -1.21
C LEU A 72 -1.05 6.35 0.16
N THR A 73 0.07 5.70 0.50
CA THR A 73 0.80 6.01 1.74
C THR A 73 1.25 7.47 1.74
N THR A 74 1.81 7.95 0.63
CA THR A 74 2.22 9.35 0.50
C THR A 74 1.02 10.30 0.60
N LEU A 75 -0.11 9.98 -0.03
CA LEU A 75 -1.32 10.80 0.04
C LEU A 75 -1.91 10.84 1.47
N VAL A 76 -1.96 9.71 2.16
CA VAL A 76 -2.43 9.64 3.55
C VAL A 76 -1.53 10.47 4.47
N ILE A 77 -0.21 10.36 4.30
CA ILE A 77 0.75 11.17 5.07
C ILE A 77 0.55 12.66 4.78
N ALA A 78 0.36 13.03 3.51
CA ALA A 78 0.11 14.42 3.12
C ALA A 78 -1.15 14.99 3.77
N ASP A 79 -2.23 14.20 3.85
CA ASP A 79 -3.47 14.63 4.50
C ASP A 79 -3.33 14.79 6.00
N LEU A 80 -2.69 13.83 6.67
CA LEU A 80 -2.47 13.87 8.11
C LEU A 80 -1.49 14.99 8.52
N ALA A 81 -0.52 15.30 7.66
CA ALA A 81 0.46 16.36 7.89
C ALA A 81 -0.03 17.74 7.43
N LYS A 82 -1.21 17.85 6.83
CA LYS A 82 -1.76 19.11 6.31
C LYS A 82 -1.91 20.13 7.44
N GLY A 83 -1.34 21.31 7.23
CA GLY A 83 -1.37 22.40 8.20
C GLY A 83 -0.30 22.32 9.33
N THR A 84 0.44 21.23 9.44
CA THR A 84 1.47 21.05 10.47
C THR A 84 2.89 21.45 10.02
N GLY A 85 3.12 21.55 8.70
CA GLY A 85 4.45 21.74 8.10
C GLY A 85 5.42 20.55 8.28
N ARG A 86 4.95 19.41 8.83
CA ARG A 86 5.79 18.26 9.21
C ARG A 86 5.70 17.08 8.24
N PHE A 87 5.30 17.32 6.99
CA PHE A 87 5.17 16.27 5.99
C PHE A 87 6.45 15.43 5.82
N ASN A 88 7.61 16.09 5.66
CA ASN A 88 8.87 15.39 5.45
C ASN A 88 9.29 14.55 6.67
N LEU A 89 9.00 15.01 7.88
CA LEU A 89 9.25 14.22 9.09
C LEU A 89 8.38 12.97 9.13
N ALA A 90 7.09 13.11 8.88
CA ALA A 90 6.16 11.99 8.84
C ALA A 90 6.53 10.98 7.73
N GLN A 91 6.87 11.46 6.54
CA GLN A 91 7.33 10.63 5.43
C GLN A 91 8.61 9.88 5.78
N GLY A 92 9.58 10.55 6.38
CA GLY A 92 10.84 9.94 6.82
C GLY A 92 10.62 8.87 7.89
N LEU A 93 9.74 9.12 8.87
CA LEU A 93 9.42 8.16 9.92
C LEU A 93 8.74 6.90 9.36
N VAL A 94 7.74 7.08 8.50
CA VAL A 94 7.05 5.95 7.84
C VAL A 94 8.04 5.18 6.96
N GLY A 95 8.91 5.87 6.22
CA GLY A 95 9.97 5.24 5.42
C GLY A 95 10.94 4.41 6.26
N ALA A 96 11.41 4.95 7.39
CA ALA A 96 12.31 4.25 8.30
C ALA A 96 11.65 2.99 8.90
N VAL A 97 10.42 3.11 9.41
CA VAL A 97 9.68 1.96 9.96
C VAL A 97 9.43 0.90 8.90
N SER A 98 9.05 1.32 7.68
CA SER A 98 8.85 0.40 6.55
C SER A 98 10.14 -0.29 6.15
N GLY A 99 11.27 0.42 6.13
CA GLY A 99 12.59 -0.16 5.84
C GLY A 99 13.03 -1.20 6.87
N ILE A 100 12.86 -0.91 8.16
CA ILE A 100 13.15 -1.85 9.25
C ILE A 100 12.23 -3.09 9.11
N GLY A 101 10.94 -2.87 8.90
CA GLY A 101 9.97 -3.95 8.72
C GLY A 101 10.29 -4.83 7.51
N ALA A 102 10.69 -4.25 6.37
CA ALA A 102 11.07 -4.97 5.18
C ALA A 102 12.34 -5.82 5.42
N SER A 103 13.35 -5.26 6.07
CA SER A 103 14.60 -5.99 6.41
C SER A 103 14.33 -7.17 7.33
N PHE A 104 13.50 -6.95 8.37
CA PHE A 104 13.11 -8.01 9.29
C PHE A 104 12.30 -9.11 8.58
N SER A 105 11.31 -8.73 7.78
CA SER A 105 10.49 -9.66 6.99
C SER A 105 11.34 -10.51 6.04
N THR A 106 12.27 -9.89 5.32
CA THR A 106 13.17 -10.59 4.40
C THR A 106 14.04 -11.59 5.14
N SER A 107 14.62 -11.21 6.28
CA SER A 107 15.46 -12.10 7.09
C SER A 107 14.66 -13.28 7.64
N MET A 108 13.47 -13.03 8.19
CA MET A 108 12.61 -14.09 8.70
C MET A 108 12.14 -15.05 7.60
N SER A 109 11.75 -14.50 6.43
CA SER A 109 11.36 -15.33 5.28
C SER A 109 12.52 -16.18 4.79
N GLY A 110 13.74 -15.65 4.77
CA GLY A 110 14.95 -16.40 4.42
C GLY A 110 15.18 -17.60 5.37
N LEU A 111 15.05 -17.40 6.69
CA LEU A 111 15.18 -18.46 7.68
C LEU A 111 14.10 -19.55 7.53
N VAL A 112 12.86 -19.15 7.22
CA VAL A 112 11.77 -20.11 6.98
C VAL A 112 12.04 -20.91 5.71
N VAL A 113 12.48 -20.27 4.64
CA VAL A 113 12.84 -20.95 3.37
C VAL A 113 13.98 -21.95 3.59
N GLU A 114 15.02 -21.57 4.34
CA GLU A 114 16.16 -22.43 4.64
C GLU A 114 15.77 -23.70 5.42
N LYS A 115 14.87 -23.57 6.41
CA LYS A 115 14.47 -24.68 7.27
C LYS A 115 13.32 -25.52 6.72
N PHE A 116 12.36 -24.91 6.04
CA PHE A 116 11.09 -25.54 5.67
C PHE A 116 10.82 -25.51 4.16
N GLY A 117 11.73 -24.93 3.36
CA GLY A 117 11.62 -24.85 1.91
C GLY A 117 10.81 -23.64 1.43
N TYR A 118 10.84 -23.43 0.09
CA TYR A 118 10.25 -22.25 -0.57
C TYR A 118 8.74 -22.14 -0.36
N THR A 119 8.01 -23.26 -0.42
CA THR A 119 6.55 -23.26 -0.24
C THR A 119 6.16 -22.74 1.13
N ALA A 120 6.86 -23.17 2.19
CA ALA A 120 6.62 -22.69 3.54
C ALA A 120 6.97 -21.20 3.71
N GLY A 121 8.04 -20.74 3.04
CA GLY A 121 8.40 -19.34 3.00
C GLY A 121 7.29 -18.46 2.38
N PHE A 122 6.76 -18.84 1.23
CA PHE A 122 5.67 -18.10 0.59
C PHE A 122 4.35 -18.17 1.37
N LEU A 123 4.03 -19.29 1.99
CA LEU A 123 2.86 -19.43 2.85
C LEU A 123 2.97 -18.53 4.10
N SER A 124 4.16 -18.40 4.68
CA SER A 124 4.39 -17.48 5.80
C SER A 124 4.15 -16.03 5.41
N VAL A 125 4.65 -15.59 4.24
CA VAL A 125 4.39 -14.26 3.69
C VAL A 125 2.90 -14.05 3.41
N THR A 126 2.22 -15.07 2.87
CA THR A 126 0.76 -15.03 2.65
C THR A 126 0.01 -14.80 3.95
N THR A 127 0.36 -15.53 5.01
CA THR A 127 -0.29 -15.41 6.33
C THR A 127 -0.08 -14.02 6.92
N VAL A 128 1.16 -13.51 6.90
CA VAL A 128 1.48 -12.16 7.38
C VAL A 128 0.73 -11.10 6.55
N GLY A 129 0.67 -11.27 5.24
CA GLY A 129 -0.08 -10.38 4.35
C GLY A 129 -1.58 -10.35 4.66
N LEU A 130 -2.19 -11.50 4.91
CA LEU A 130 -3.60 -11.59 5.32
C LEU A 130 -3.85 -10.92 6.67
N MET A 131 -2.95 -11.11 7.65
CA MET A 131 -3.01 -10.41 8.92
C MET A 131 -2.92 -8.89 8.74
N ALA A 132 -2.03 -8.40 7.89
CA ALA A 132 -1.90 -6.97 7.60
C ALA A 132 -3.17 -6.41 6.95
N VAL A 133 -3.79 -7.13 6.01
CA VAL A 133 -5.09 -6.76 5.42
C VAL A 133 -6.18 -6.69 6.49
N ALA A 134 -6.25 -7.68 7.36
CA ALA A 134 -7.24 -7.72 8.45
C ALA A 134 -7.07 -6.53 9.42
N ILE A 135 -5.83 -6.24 9.82
CA ILE A 135 -5.51 -5.10 10.69
C ILE A 135 -5.91 -3.78 10.01
N LEU A 136 -5.54 -3.60 8.75
CA LEU A 136 -5.91 -2.40 8.00
C LEU A 136 -7.44 -2.25 7.90
N TRP A 137 -8.15 -3.34 7.62
CA TRP A 137 -9.60 -3.35 7.53
C TRP A 137 -10.29 -2.98 8.84
N MET A 138 -9.74 -3.45 9.97
CA MET A 138 -10.31 -3.19 11.31
C MET A 138 -10.00 -1.78 11.82
N PHE A 139 -8.78 -1.28 11.59
CA PHE A 139 -8.29 -0.07 12.26
C PHE A 139 -8.28 1.18 11.39
N MET A 140 -8.40 1.08 10.05
CA MET A 140 -8.35 2.26 9.19
C MET A 140 -9.73 2.89 8.98
N PRO A 141 -10.01 4.07 9.56
CA PRO A 141 -11.21 4.85 9.24
C PRO A 141 -11.10 5.46 7.83
N GLU A 142 -12.24 5.77 7.21
CA GLU A 142 -12.28 6.44 5.91
C GLU A 142 -11.79 7.88 6.03
N THR A 143 -10.67 8.21 5.41
CA THR A 143 -10.02 9.54 5.54
C THR A 143 -10.67 10.61 4.65
N LYS A 144 -11.52 10.21 3.68
CA LYS A 144 -12.13 11.12 2.71
C LYS A 144 -13.12 12.11 3.32
N GLN A 145 -13.83 11.73 4.38
CA GLN A 145 -14.87 12.57 4.99
C GLN A 145 -14.30 13.78 5.74
N SER A 146 -13.13 13.66 6.34
CA SER A 146 -12.50 14.77 7.07
C SER A 146 -12.05 15.92 6.17
N ALA A 147 -11.65 15.63 4.93
CA ALA A 147 -11.26 16.66 3.97
C ALA A 147 -12.44 17.47 3.43
N LEU A 148 -13.62 16.86 3.30
CA LEU A 148 -14.83 17.55 2.83
C LEU A 148 -15.41 18.48 3.91
N GLN A 149 -15.34 18.11 5.18
CA GLN A 149 -15.84 18.94 6.28
C GLN A 149 -15.00 20.20 6.54
N LEU A 150 -13.72 20.16 6.18
CA LEU A 150 -12.83 21.34 6.26
C LEU A 150 -13.02 22.33 5.11
N GLN A 151 -13.73 21.95 4.04
CA GLN A 151 -14.01 22.81 2.87
C GLN A 151 -15.37 23.50 2.92
N ILE A 152 -16.23 23.20 3.89
CA ILE A 152 -17.46 23.96 4.08
C ILE A 152 -17.07 25.30 4.70
N PRO A 153 -17.16 26.43 3.98
CA PRO A 153 -17.01 27.73 4.61
C PRO A 153 -18.05 27.81 5.73
N GLN A 154 -17.62 28.15 6.92
CA GLN A 154 -18.52 28.55 7.99
C GLN A 154 -19.24 29.83 7.52
N THR A 155 -20.28 29.67 6.72
CA THR A 155 -21.24 30.74 6.49
C THR A 155 -21.95 30.93 7.82
N GLY A 156 -21.32 31.69 8.70
CA GLY A 156 -21.97 32.26 9.85
C GLY A 156 -23.17 33.07 9.36
N PRO A 157 -24.28 33.09 10.09
CA PRO A 157 -25.38 33.97 9.74
C PRO A 157 -24.85 35.41 9.76
N SER A 158 -24.79 36.03 8.57
CA SER A 158 -24.57 37.46 8.46
C SER A 158 -25.74 38.12 9.20
N GLY A 159 -25.46 38.61 10.38
CA GLY A 159 -26.37 39.41 11.13
C GLY A 159 -26.82 40.59 10.30
N SER A 160 -28.01 40.47 9.69
CA SER A 160 -28.80 41.63 9.31
C SER A 160 -29.38 42.16 10.60
N GLU A 161 -28.72 43.13 11.22
CA GLU A 161 -29.45 44.05 12.11
C GLU A 161 -28.76 45.41 12.08
N ARG A 162 -29.49 46.33 11.45
CA ARG A 162 -29.53 47.78 11.55
C ARG A 162 -28.40 48.58 10.91
#